data_7625aeb9fafb4aa3480961700f1ef0b5
#
_entry.id   7625aeb9fafb4aa3480961700f1ef0b5
#
_cell.length_a   1.000
_cell.length_b   1.000
_cell.length_c   1.000
_cell.angle_alpha   90.00
_cell.angle_beta   90.00
_cell.angle_gamma   90.00
#
_symmetry.space_group_name_H-M   'P 1'
#
loop_
_entity.id
_entity.type
_entity.pdbx_description
1 polymer ?
#
loop_
_entity_poly.entity_id
_entity_poly.type
_entity_poly.pdbx_seq_one_letter_code
_entity_poly.pdbx_strand_id
1 'polypeptide(L)'
;MNKGLQGQRGAVLLVVLVVSLLSSLLVFTSIQENQLQTRLSGNFHKKINAQLSAEQGMNESYRALHQALGAEPRIEWAQLVQKVPSKGEGAMAGSRFRIDQLDASAGSKLALQSHGRYLEGNASLNALFALKREPGNLIFQDSVVACEGLSLSGSGFIDSYDSRKGAYKESVSGTLNQGQNAKVATVSDKANVVLDGNSPIWGDVRATGSVTLNGSSPISGNVNAGSDVIISPSSDKIVRVSGNVKGGGSLTLKGGRIGGQVAVNGNVSMDWGTSIDSGKLSYGGAGSFNDQANQKYLDPQYRTHPKLPPVAGQVCDPLNVAKLPNSPKLANLPPNGPLTLGASQQMVLTTDPATGSVTSSNQHKPGLPLPGKGELFGKEQTVYKLDSLNMGADASLTIKGDVVLLIDKDFTMTGSNKLTVSEGSSLTLIVSGKVDLGAGAEVTAAKQGLTTGGTPAISLYSAYSGKDGIKLSGNTPLYAALYAPLTEMKISGSGGLYGAVRAKHLTESGAGGVHYDEALGMADLGDDQGPPPTLALRQWHFVQ
;
A
#
# COMPACT_ATOMS: atom_id res chain seq x y z
N MET A 1 -58.99 15.23 -104.01
CA MET A 1 -58.08 16.18 -103.34
C MET A 1 -57.39 15.45 -102.23
N ASN A 2 -56.22 14.92 -102.54
CA ASN A 2 -55.37 14.34 -101.54
C ASN A 2 -54.18 15.24 -101.33
N LYS A 3 -54.02 15.78 -100.12
CA LYS A 3 -52.79 16.46 -99.66
C LYS A 3 -52.26 15.62 -98.46
N GLY A 4 -51.30 14.95 -98.65
CA GLY A 4 -49.90 14.90 -98.25
C GLY A 4 -49.65 14.74 -96.74
N LEU A 5 -49.43 13.49 -96.44
CA LEU A 5 -48.80 13.01 -95.15
C LEU A 5 -47.33 12.71 -95.44
N GLN A 6 -46.50 13.72 -95.79
CA GLN A 6 -45.06 13.45 -96.01
C GLN A 6 -44.14 14.17 -95.00
N GLY A 7 -44.66 14.81 -93.93
CA GLY A 7 -43.84 15.59 -92.99
C GLY A 7 -43.48 14.92 -91.67
N GLN A 8 -44.03 13.69 -91.32
CA GLN A 8 -43.88 13.13 -89.97
C GLN A 8 -42.78 12.06 -89.83
N ARG A 9 -42.24 11.50 -90.89
CA ARG A 9 -41.22 10.42 -90.79
C ARG A 9 -39.86 10.90 -90.35
N GLY A 10 -39.46 12.15 -90.64
CA GLY A 10 -38.19 12.73 -90.21
C GLY A 10 -38.15 13.10 -88.73
N ALA A 11 -39.28 13.61 -88.17
CA ALA A 11 -39.39 13.98 -86.80
C ALA A 11 -39.36 12.77 -85.82
N VAL A 12 -40.01 11.69 -86.21
CA VAL A 12 -40.01 10.43 -85.43
C VAL A 12 -38.61 9.81 -85.37
N LEU A 13 -37.84 9.82 -86.46
CA LEU A 13 -36.45 9.36 -86.43
C LEU A 13 -35.55 10.20 -85.50
N LEU A 14 -35.75 11.49 -85.52
CA LEU A 14 -34.98 12.40 -84.65
C LEU A 14 -35.33 12.17 -83.18
N VAL A 15 -36.61 12.00 -82.82
CA VAL A 15 -37.07 11.69 -81.50
C VAL A 15 -36.52 10.33 -81.03
N VAL A 16 -36.57 9.30 -81.85
CA VAL A 16 -35.99 7.98 -81.50
C VAL A 16 -34.48 8.09 -81.27
N LEU A 17 -33.80 8.85 -82.12
CA LEU A 17 -32.36 9.06 -82.02
C LEU A 17 -31.97 9.81 -80.67
N VAL A 18 -32.75 10.84 -80.35
CA VAL A 18 -32.55 11.58 -79.06
C VAL A 18 -32.88 10.67 -77.87
N VAL A 19 -33.99 9.93 -77.92
CA VAL A 19 -34.33 9.03 -76.82
C VAL A 19 -33.32 7.89 -76.68
N SER A 20 -32.81 7.34 -77.79
CA SER A 20 -31.77 6.30 -77.75
C SER A 20 -30.44 6.86 -77.18
N LEU A 21 -30.09 8.10 -77.51
CA LEU A 21 -28.92 8.79 -77.05
C LEU A 21 -29.03 9.08 -75.56
N LEU A 22 -30.19 9.57 -75.09
CA LEU A 22 -30.48 9.81 -73.68
C LEU A 22 -30.49 8.47 -72.90
N SER A 23 -31.10 7.42 -73.44
CA SER A 23 -31.08 6.11 -72.81
C SER A 23 -29.67 5.51 -72.72
N SER A 24 -28.85 5.68 -73.76
CA SER A 24 -27.44 5.29 -73.74
C SER A 24 -26.63 6.06 -72.71
N LEU A 25 -26.90 7.35 -72.55
CA LEU A 25 -26.24 8.18 -71.58
C LEU A 25 -26.62 7.80 -70.16
N LEU A 26 -27.90 7.50 -69.90
CA LEU A 26 -28.38 6.97 -68.61
C LEU A 26 -27.77 5.59 -68.26
N VAL A 27 -27.69 4.69 -69.24
CA VAL A 27 -27.03 3.39 -69.04
C VAL A 27 -25.54 3.57 -68.73
N PHE A 28 -24.86 4.48 -69.46
CA PHE A 28 -23.44 4.75 -69.24
C PHE A 28 -23.16 5.35 -67.84
N THR A 29 -23.98 6.33 -67.42
CA THR A 29 -23.89 6.89 -66.07
C THR A 29 -24.16 5.85 -64.98
N SER A 30 -25.19 4.97 -65.18
CA SER A 30 -25.50 3.90 -64.26
C SER A 30 -24.38 2.85 -64.16
N ILE A 31 -23.69 2.53 -65.25
CA ILE A 31 -22.50 1.67 -65.24
C ILE A 31 -21.34 2.33 -64.49
N GLN A 32 -21.11 3.61 -64.70
CA GLN A 32 -20.07 4.33 -63.97
C GLN A 32 -20.36 4.40 -62.48
N GLU A 33 -21.59 4.69 -62.05
CA GLU A 33 -22.02 4.68 -60.68
C GLU A 33 -21.84 3.29 -60.02
N ASN A 34 -22.28 2.23 -60.71
CA ASN A 34 -22.08 0.84 -60.24
C ASN A 34 -20.60 0.49 -60.08
N GLN A 35 -19.76 0.90 -61.05
CA GLN A 35 -18.29 0.66 -60.92
C GLN A 35 -17.70 1.45 -59.75
N LEU A 36 -18.13 2.70 -59.51
CA LEU A 36 -17.71 3.52 -58.41
C LEU A 36 -18.13 2.89 -57.08
N GLN A 37 -19.40 2.50 -56.96
CA GLN A 37 -19.93 1.79 -55.78
C GLN A 37 -19.19 0.49 -55.50
N THR A 38 -18.90 -0.31 -56.54
CA THR A 38 -18.14 -1.55 -56.40
C THR A 38 -16.71 -1.28 -55.88
N ARG A 39 -16.05 -0.23 -56.41
CA ARG A 39 -14.71 0.18 -55.94
C ARG A 39 -14.77 0.71 -54.53
N LEU A 40 -15.75 1.55 -54.18
CA LEU A 40 -15.93 2.08 -52.82
C LEU A 40 -16.21 0.94 -51.83
N SER A 41 -17.11 0.03 -52.15
CA SER A 41 -17.41 -1.15 -51.33
C SER A 41 -16.18 -2.04 -51.15
N GLY A 42 -15.42 -2.28 -52.22
CA GLY A 42 -14.18 -3.04 -52.18
C GLY A 42 -13.11 -2.37 -51.30
N ASN A 43 -12.95 -1.06 -51.43
CA ASN A 43 -12.00 -0.31 -50.58
C ASN A 43 -12.44 -0.26 -49.11
N PHE A 44 -13.74 -0.11 -48.88
CA PHE A 44 -14.31 -0.15 -47.53
C PHE A 44 -14.08 -1.53 -46.88
N HIS A 45 -14.31 -2.60 -47.62
CA HIS A 45 -14.06 -3.96 -47.16
C HIS A 45 -12.58 -4.20 -46.84
N LYS A 46 -11.64 -3.69 -47.67
CA LYS A 46 -10.20 -3.74 -47.40
C LYS A 46 -9.84 -2.98 -46.13
N LYS A 47 -10.41 -1.78 -45.93
CA LYS A 47 -10.17 -0.95 -44.77
C LYS A 47 -10.67 -1.60 -43.48
N ILE A 48 -11.91 -2.14 -43.48
CA ILE A 48 -12.46 -2.85 -42.32
C ILE A 48 -11.61 -4.06 -41.95
N ASN A 49 -11.21 -4.87 -42.91
CA ASN A 49 -10.39 -6.04 -42.65
C ASN A 49 -8.98 -5.66 -42.15
N ALA A 50 -8.42 -4.54 -42.60
CA ALA A 50 -7.19 -3.99 -42.04
C ALA A 50 -7.40 -3.52 -40.61
N GLN A 51 -8.52 -2.88 -40.28
CA GLN A 51 -8.87 -2.48 -38.90
C GLN A 51 -9.02 -3.71 -38.00
N LEU A 52 -9.76 -4.73 -38.41
CA LEU A 52 -9.88 -5.99 -37.66
C LEU A 52 -8.54 -6.67 -37.45
N SER A 53 -7.61 -6.56 -38.40
CA SER A 53 -6.26 -7.10 -38.25
C SER A 53 -5.42 -6.30 -37.26
N ALA A 54 -5.59 -4.96 -37.20
CA ALA A 54 -4.97 -4.13 -36.19
C ALA A 54 -5.52 -4.46 -34.79
N GLU A 55 -6.83 -4.65 -34.67
CA GLU A 55 -7.48 -5.08 -33.41
C GLU A 55 -7.00 -6.46 -32.98
N GLN A 56 -6.86 -7.41 -33.92
CA GLN A 56 -6.32 -8.74 -33.62
C GLN A 56 -4.91 -8.63 -33.00
N GLY A 57 -4.03 -7.82 -33.58
CA GLY A 57 -2.71 -7.60 -33.03
C GLY A 57 -2.73 -7.06 -31.59
N MET A 58 -3.65 -6.13 -31.31
CA MET A 58 -3.82 -5.59 -29.98
C MET A 58 -4.37 -6.62 -28.98
N ASN A 59 -5.33 -7.44 -29.41
CA ASN A 59 -5.87 -8.54 -28.61
C ASN A 59 -4.82 -9.61 -28.30
N GLU A 60 -3.98 -9.98 -29.28
CA GLU A 60 -2.86 -10.90 -29.05
C GLU A 60 -1.85 -10.32 -28.05
N SER A 61 -1.55 -9.02 -28.15
CA SER A 61 -0.68 -8.33 -27.18
C SER A 61 -1.28 -8.38 -25.78
N TYR A 62 -2.58 -8.08 -25.64
CA TYR A 62 -3.28 -8.16 -24.35
C TYR A 62 -3.24 -9.58 -23.77
N ARG A 63 -3.52 -10.60 -24.59
CA ARG A 63 -3.48 -12.00 -24.17
C ARG A 63 -2.10 -12.42 -23.72
N ALA A 64 -1.04 -12.08 -24.47
CA ALA A 64 0.33 -12.41 -24.14
C ALA A 64 0.75 -11.78 -22.80
N LEU A 65 0.43 -10.50 -22.59
CA LEU A 65 0.69 -9.80 -21.32
C LEU A 65 -0.09 -10.43 -20.17
N HIS A 66 -1.37 -10.73 -20.37
CA HIS A 66 -2.23 -11.32 -19.35
C HIS A 66 -1.79 -12.75 -18.98
N GLN A 67 -1.40 -13.57 -19.96
CA GLN A 67 -0.85 -14.90 -19.72
C GLN A 67 0.49 -14.86 -18.99
N ALA A 68 1.38 -13.93 -19.36
CA ALA A 68 2.65 -13.75 -18.66
C ALA A 68 2.44 -13.33 -17.18
N LEU A 69 1.51 -12.43 -16.93
CA LEU A 69 1.15 -12.01 -15.56
C LEU A 69 0.45 -13.14 -14.77
N GLY A 70 -0.32 -13.99 -15.41
CA GLY A 70 -0.94 -15.16 -14.78
C GLY A 70 0.06 -16.25 -14.40
N ALA A 71 1.08 -16.45 -15.26
CA ALA A 71 2.16 -17.41 -15.01
C ALA A 71 3.17 -16.90 -13.97
N GLU A 72 3.50 -15.62 -14.01
CA GLU A 72 4.46 -14.95 -13.13
C GLU A 72 3.91 -13.56 -12.73
N PRO A 73 3.11 -13.47 -11.64
CA PRO A 73 2.49 -12.21 -11.22
C PRO A 73 3.49 -11.08 -10.93
N ARG A 74 4.74 -11.44 -10.65
CA ARG A 74 5.82 -10.50 -10.32
C ARG A 74 6.85 -10.31 -11.42
N ILE A 75 6.60 -10.80 -12.62
CA ILE A 75 7.46 -10.59 -13.78
C ILE A 75 7.91 -9.13 -13.86
N GLU A 76 9.21 -8.91 -14.00
CA GLU A 76 9.78 -7.57 -14.12
C GLU A 76 9.21 -6.85 -15.35
N TRP A 77 9.00 -5.53 -15.21
CA TRP A 77 8.37 -4.73 -16.28
C TRP A 77 9.07 -4.89 -17.63
N ALA A 78 10.39 -4.85 -17.64
CA ALA A 78 11.17 -5.01 -18.85
C ALA A 78 10.98 -6.38 -19.52
N GLN A 79 10.82 -7.45 -18.74
CA GLN A 79 10.56 -8.80 -19.24
C GLN A 79 9.11 -8.95 -19.71
N LEU A 80 8.16 -8.32 -19.00
CA LEU A 80 6.74 -8.33 -19.39
C LEU A 80 6.55 -7.68 -20.75
N VAL A 81 7.15 -6.51 -20.97
CA VAL A 81 7.09 -5.77 -22.24
C VAL A 81 7.64 -6.59 -23.42
N GLN A 82 8.64 -7.44 -23.20
CA GLN A 82 9.19 -8.34 -24.21
C GLN A 82 8.23 -9.47 -24.64
N LYS A 83 7.16 -9.73 -23.85
CA LYS A 83 6.14 -10.73 -24.22
C LYS A 83 5.17 -10.24 -25.28
N VAL A 84 5.16 -8.96 -25.62
CA VAL A 84 4.33 -8.39 -26.68
C VAL A 84 4.80 -8.95 -28.03
N PRO A 85 3.89 -9.57 -28.82
CA PRO A 85 4.26 -10.07 -30.15
C PRO A 85 4.60 -8.90 -31.09
N SER A 86 5.65 -9.05 -31.88
CA SER A 86 6.04 -7.99 -32.82
C SER A 86 5.22 -8.02 -34.13
N LYS A 87 4.67 -9.19 -34.51
CA LYS A 87 3.88 -9.42 -35.72
C LYS A 87 3.07 -10.71 -35.62
N GLY A 88 2.05 -10.84 -36.45
CA GLY A 88 1.25 -12.06 -36.54
C GLY A 88 0.26 -12.03 -37.73
N GLU A 89 -0.53 -13.09 -37.84
CA GLU A 89 -1.63 -13.14 -38.78
C GLU A 89 -2.83 -12.38 -38.25
N GLY A 90 -3.56 -11.69 -39.13
CA GLY A 90 -4.76 -10.96 -38.75
C GLY A 90 -6.00 -11.85 -38.70
N ALA A 91 -7.14 -11.23 -38.40
CA ALA A 91 -8.43 -11.90 -38.22
C ALA A 91 -8.97 -12.61 -39.49
N MET A 92 -8.54 -12.17 -40.67
CA MET A 92 -8.97 -12.74 -41.97
C MET A 92 -7.80 -13.41 -42.68
N ALA A 93 -8.08 -14.46 -43.40
CA ALA A 93 -7.07 -15.16 -44.21
C ALA A 93 -6.32 -14.17 -45.14
N GLY A 94 -4.99 -14.16 -45.08
CA GLY A 94 -4.15 -13.25 -45.82
C GLY A 94 -3.97 -11.85 -45.22
N SER A 95 -4.62 -11.55 -44.09
CA SER A 95 -4.35 -10.34 -43.36
C SER A 95 -3.22 -10.52 -42.35
N ARG A 96 -2.54 -9.44 -41.98
CA ARG A 96 -1.39 -9.43 -41.06
C ARG A 96 -1.43 -8.22 -40.17
N PHE A 97 -0.80 -8.36 -39.00
CA PHE A 97 -0.52 -7.21 -38.13
C PHE A 97 0.96 -7.11 -37.75
N ARG A 98 1.38 -5.91 -37.39
CA ARG A 98 2.65 -5.60 -36.78
C ARG A 98 2.42 -4.70 -35.56
N ILE A 99 3.14 -4.94 -34.48
CA ILE A 99 3.07 -4.13 -33.26
C ILE A 99 4.36 -3.35 -33.08
N ASP A 100 4.22 -2.06 -32.91
CA ASP A 100 5.30 -1.16 -32.52
C ASP A 100 5.05 -0.70 -31.07
N GLN A 101 6.10 -0.76 -30.24
CA GLN A 101 6.09 -0.22 -28.88
C GLN A 101 6.46 1.26 -28.95
N LEU A 102 5.52 2.15 -28.61
CA LEU A 102 5.72 3.59 -28.67
C LEU A 102 6.41 4.12 -27.42
N ASP A 103 5.99 3.65 -26.24
CA ASP A 103 6.54 4.04 -24.95
C ASP A 103 6.34 2.91 -23.92
N ALA A 104 7.41 2.58 -23.21
CA ALA A 104 7.44 1.61 -22.12
C ALA A 104 8.23 2.13 -20.91
N SER A 105 8.61 3.42 -20.90
CA SER A 105 9.56 4.02 -19.95
C SER A 105 8.99 4.20 -18.54
N ALA A 106 7.68 4.27 -18.40
CA ALA A 106 7.00 4.62 -17.14
C ALA A 106 6.76 3.44 -16.17
N GLY A 107 7.46 2.29 -16.32
CA GLY A 107 7.42 1.17 -15.35
C GLY A 107 6.06 0.51 -15.08
N SER A 108 4.97 1.11 -15.53
CA SER A 108 3.59 0.62 -15.34
C SER A 108 2.63 0.97 -16.49
N LYS A 109 3.12 1.70 -17.51
CA LYS A 109 2.33 2.08 -18.68
C LYS A 109 3.04 1.62 -19.95
N LEU A 110 2.28 1.06 -20.88
CA LEU A 110 2.75 0.56 -22.16
C LEU A 110 1.88 1.10 -23.27
N ALA A 111 2.45 1.97 -24.09
CA ALA A 111 1.80 2.47 -25.30
C ALA A 111 2.21 1.60 -26.50
N LEU A 112 1.23 1.01 -27.15
CA LEU A 112 1.41 0.16 -28.32
C LEU A 112 0.68 0.75 -29.52
N GLN A 113 1.25 0.56 -30.71
CA GLN A 113 0.59 0.80 -31.98
C GLN A 113 0.53 -0.49 -32.78
N SER A 114 -0.67 -0.90 -33.15
CA SER A 114 -0.89 -2.07 -34.04
C SER A 114 -1.20 -1.60 -35.44
N HIS A 115 -0.41 -2.06 -36.41
CA HIS A 115 -0.60 -1.83 -37.84
C HIS A 115 -1.23 -3.08 -38.45
N GLY A 116 -2.49 -2.98 -38.86
CA GLY A 116 -3.18 -4.01 -39.59
C GLY A 116 -3.10 -3.78 -41.11
N ARG A 117 -2.93 -4.87 -41.87
CA ARG A 117 -2.91 -4.85 -43.34
C ARG A 117 -3.75 -5.98 -43.91
N TYR A 118 -4.58 -5.62 -44.87
CA TYR A 118 -5.31 -6.57 -45.69
C TYR A 118 -5.32 -6.12 -47.16
N LEU A 119 -4.67 -6.91 -48.03
CA LEU A 119 -4.38 -6.51 -49.40
C LEU A 119 -3.66 -5.14 -49.44
N GLU A 120 -4.32 -4.13 -50.06
CA GLU A 120 -3.82 -2.76 -50.15
C GLU A 120 -4.36 -1.86 -49.02
N GLY A 121 -5.32 -2.37 -48.21
CA GLY A 121 -5.87 -1.65 -47.07
C GLY A 121 -4.92 -1.68 -45.86
N ASN A 122 -4.71 -0.53 -45.25
CA ASN A 122 -3.94 -0.39 -44.03
C ASN A 122 -4.79 0.31 -42.96
N ALA A 123 -4.55 -0.01 -41.71
CA ALA A 123 -5.13 0.67 -40.54
C ALA A 123 -4.15 0.63 -39.38
N SER A 124 -4.16 1.65 -38.54
CA SER A 124 -3.33 1.72 -37.34
C SER A 124 -4.20 2.00 -36.12
N LEU A 125 -3.94 1.26 -35.03
CA LEU A 125 -4.66 1.34 -33.77
C LEU A 125 -3.68 1.60 -32.64
N ASN A 126 -3.90 2.66 -31.88
CA ASN A 126 -3.14 2.96 -30.67
C ASN A 126 -3.87 2.46 -29.45
N ALA A 127 -3.14 1.86 -28.52
CA ALA A 127 -3.65 1.48 -27.21
C ALA A 127 -2.64 1.84 -26.10
N LEU A 128 -3.15 2.26 -24.96
CA LEU A 128 -2.40 2.48 -23.73
C LEU A 128 -2.85 1.47 -22.69
N PHE A 129 -1.96 0.57 -22.33
CA PHE A 129 -2.14 -0.36 -21.23
C PHE A 129 -1.52 0.23 -19.96
N ALA A 130 -2.21 0.07 -18.83
CA ALA A 130 -1.68 0.37 -17.51
C ALA A 130 -1.70 -0.90 -16.66
N LEU A 131 -0.52 -1.26 -16.15
CA LEU A 131 -0.39 -2.34 -15.17
C LEU A 131 -0.67 -1.76 -13.79
N LYS A 132 -1.73 -2.25 -13.14
CA LYS A 132 -2.01 -1.99 -11.74
C LYS A 132 -1.59 -3.22 -10.95
N ARG A 133 -0.53 -3.09 -10.18
CA ARG A 133 -0.19 -4.05 -9.14
C ARG A 133 -0.78 -3.50 -7.86
N GLU A 134 -1.74 -4.21 -7.29
CA GLU A 134 -2.11 -3.95 -5.91
C GLU A 134 -1.01 -4.59 -5.07
N PRO A 135 -0.41 -3.82 -4.16
CA PRO A 135 0.59 -4.40 -3.28
C PRO A 135 -0.06 -5.61 -2.58
N GLY A 136 0.64 -6.72 -2.53
CA GLY A 136 0.30 -7.84 -1.68
C GLY A 136 0.07 -7.34 -0.25
N ASN A 137 -0.30 -8.19 0.68
CA ASN A 137 -0.62 -7.81 2.06
C ASN A 137 0.11 -6.55 2.54
N LEU A 138 -0.55 -5.37 2.38
CA LEU A 138 -0.05 -4.09 2.86
C LEU A 138 -0.17 -4.06 4.39
N ILE A 139 0.71 -4.77 5.05
CA ILE A 139 0.67 -5.01 6.50
C ILE A 139 0.93 -3.73 7.28
N PHE A 140 1.68 -2.80 6.68
CA PHE A 140 2.13 -1.55 7.30
C PHE A 140 1.44 -0.31 6.73
N GLN A 141 0.19 -0.41 6.28
CA GLN A 141 -0.62 0.75 5.87
C GLN A 141 -1.04 1.64 7.04
N ASP A 142 -1.17 1.05 8.22
CA ASP A 142 -1.47 1.76 9.45
C ASP A 142 -0.18 1.91 10.27
N SER A 143 -0.07 3.02 11.00
CA SER A 143 1.08 3.30 11.86
C SER A 143 1.20 2.28 12.99
N VAL A 144 0.04 1.96 13.59
CA VAL A 144 -0.10 1.02 14.69
C VAL A 144 -1.29 0.12 14.43
N VAL A 145 -1.05 -1.18 14.38
CA VAL A 145 -2.10 -2.20 14.49
C VAL A 145 -1.87 -2.96 15.80
N ALA A 146 -2.67 -2.66 16.82
CA ALA A 146 -2.65 -3.36 18.09
C ALA A 146 -3.81 -4.37 18.11
N CYS A 147 -3.51 -5.66 17.93
CA CYS A 147 -4.53 -6.67 17.71
C CYS A 147 -5.58 -6.72 18.81
N GLU A 148 -5.16 -6.80 20.07
CA GLU A 148 -6.03 -6.94 21.23
C GLU A 148 -6.19 -5.62 22.01
N GLY A 149 -5.43 -4.56 21.66
CA GLY A 149 -5.62 -3.24 22.24
C GLY A 149 -4.36 -2.39 22.30
N LEU A 150 -4.59 -1.09 22.50
CA LEU A 150 -3.57 -0.05 22.64
C LEU A 150 -3.76 0.70 23.94
N SER A 151 -2.67 0.89 24.71
CA SER A 151 -2.66 1.72 25.90
C SER A 151 -1.49 2.69 25.88
N LEU A 152 -1.77 3.99 25.77
CA LEU A 152 -0.77 5.03 25.86
C LEU A 152 -0.92 5.76 27.20
N SER A 153 0.17 5.84 27.96
CA SER A 153 0.19 6.52 29.26
C SER A 153 1.47 7.33 29.40
N GLY A 154 1.36 8.60 29.65
CA GLY A 154 2.53 9.48 29.73
C GLY A 154 2.42 10.68 28.82
N SER A 155 3.49 10.98 28.07
CA SER A 155 3.56 12.10 27.12
C SER A 155 4.10 11.69 25.75
N GLY A 156 4.21 10.39 25.49
CA GLY A 156 4.54 9.87 24.16
C GLY A 156 3.41 10.12 23.18
N PHE A 157 3.69 10.06 21.89
CA PHE A 157 2.70 10.38 20.88
C PHE A 157 2.87 9.54 19.62
N ILE A 158 1.80 9.47 18.84
CA ILE A 158 1.79 8.80 17.55
C ILE A 158 1.58 9.85 16.46
N ASP A 159 2.57 10.00 15.57
CA ASP A 159 2.52 10.89 14.40
C ASP A 159 3.07 10.20 13.16
N SER A 160 3.28 10.95 12.06
CA SER A 160 3.85 10.41 10.84
C SER A 160 4.99 11.28 10.32
N TYR A 161 5.78 10.71 9.42
CA TYR A 161 6.74 11.38 8.56
C TYR A 161 6.91 10.58 7.27
N ASP A 162 7.59 11.15 6.29
CA ASP A 162 7.85 10.49 5.01
C ASP A 162 9.37 10.41 4.79
N SER A 163 9.94 9.22 5.00
CA SER A 163 11.40 9.00 4.86
C SER A 163 11.93 9.26 3.43
N ARG A 164 11.05 9.31 2.43
CA ARG A 164 11.41 9.71 1.06
C ARG A 164 11.73 11.20 0.95
N LYS A 165 11.31 12.00 1.92
CA LYS A 165 11.56 13.45 2.01
C LYS A 165 12.70 13.80 2.95
N GLY A 166 13.21 12.84 3.74
CA GLY A 166 14.29 13.05 4.71
C GLY A 166 14.00 12.39 6.06
N ALA A 167 14.86 12.63 7.04
CA ALA A 167 14.70 12.09 8.38
C ALA A 167 13.51 12.73 9.12
N TYR A 168 13.03 12.04 10.16
CA TYR A 168 11.99 12.58 11.04
C TYR A 168 12.42 13.94 11.65
N LYS A 169 11.54 14.94 11.59
CA LYS A 169 11.79 16.34 12.00
C LYS A 169 12.93 17.05 11.25
N GLU A 170 13.45 16.49 10.18
CA GLU A 170 14.35 17.23 9.30
C GLU A 170 13.59 18.38 8.63
N SER A 171 14.22 19.54 8.51
CA SER A 171 13.62 20.69 7.82
C SER A 171 13.83 20.55 6.32
N VAL A 172 12.76 20.30 5.58
CA VAL A 172 12.76 20.21 4.13
C VAL A 172 12.02 21.41 3.56
N SER A 173 12.73 22.28 2.84
CA SER A 173 12.15 23.52 2.26
C SER A 173 11.40 24.39 3.29
N GLY A 174 11.89 24.48 4.53
CA GLY A 174 11.30 25.28 5.60
C GLY A 174 10.12 24.61 6.33
N THR A 175 9.78 23.38 5.99
CA THR A 175 8.74 22.60 6.67
C THR A 175 9.37 21.38 7.35
N LEU A 176 9.00 21.11 8.60
CA LEU A 176 9.46 19.91 9.29
C LEU A 176 8.83 18.66 8.67
N ASN A 177 9.63 17.63 8.46
CA ASN A 177 9.15 16.31 8.04
C ASN A 177 8.47 15.61 9.22
N GLN A 178 7.28 16.11 9.55
CA GLN A 178 6.37 15.59 10.57
C GLN A 178 4.93 15.81 10.10
N GLY A 179 4.10 14.77 10.16
CA GLY A 179 2.75 14.74 9.60
C GLY A 179 1.69 14.25 10.60
N GLN A 180 0.45 14.28 10.13
CA GLN A 180 -0.75 13.85 10.87
C GLN A 180 -1.46 12.68 10.17
N ASN A 181 -0.71 11.86 9.43
CA ASN A 181 -1.25 10.73 8.68
C ASN A 181 -1.10 9.40 9.44
N ALA A 182 -0.81 9.45 10.73
CA ALA A 182 -0.79 8.26 11.55
C ALA A 182 -2.19 7.66 11.63
N LYS A 183 -2.28 6.36 11.36
CA LYS A 183 -3.52 5.58 11.48
C LYS A 183 -3.32 4.52 12.54
N VAL A 184 -4.20 4.52 13.54
CA VAL A 184 -4.18 3.55 14.63
C VAL A 184 -5.38 2.64 14.50
N ALA A 185 -5.15 1.32 14.51
CA ALA A 185 -6.21 0.34 14.41
C ALA A 185 -6.11 -0.76 15.47
N THR A 186 -7.24 -1.23 15.96
CA THR A 186 -7.36 -2.53 16.64
C THR A 186 -8.13 -3.50 15.75
N VAL A 187 -7.90 -4.80 15.88
CA VAL A 187 -8.42 -5.78 14.92
C VAL A 187 -9.13 -6.99 15.52
N SER A 188 -8.82 -7.40 16.75
CA SER A 188 -9.56 -8.45 17.45
C SER A 188 -10.91 -7.93 17.92
N ASP A 189 -11.85 -8.82 18.19
CA ASP A 189 -13.18 -8.42 18.68
C ASP A 189 -13.06 -7.63 19.99
N LYS A 190 -13.77 -6.50 20.05
CA LYS A 190 -13.84 -5.60 21.22
C LYS A 190 -12.49 -5.10 21.75
N ALA A 191 -11.48 -5.02 20.89
CA ALA A 191 -10.17 -4.49 21.27
C ALA A 191 -10.22 -2.96 21.41
N ASN A 192 -9.77 -2.45 22.56
CA ASN A 192 -9.91 -1.05 22.96
C ASN A 192 -8.67 -0.22 22.64
N VAL A 193 -8.89 1.09 22.50
CA VAL A 193 -7.85 2.11 22.50
C VAL A 193 -8.03 2.98 23.74
N VAL A 194 -6.98 3.06 24.59
CA VAL A 194 -6.99 3.83 25.83
C VAL A 194 -5.82 4.82 25.79
N LEU A 195 -6.14 6.11 25.90
CA LEU A 195 -5.17 7.20 25.97
C LEU A 195 -5.26 7.84 27.35
N ASP A 196 -4.22 7.63 28.14
CA ASP A 196 -4.05 8.24 29.46
C ASP A 196 -2.98 9.36 29.40
N GLY A 197 -3.05 10.31 30.29
CA GLY A 197 -2.06 11.38 30.36
C GLY A 197 -2.15 12.40 29.22
N ASN A 198 -1.02 12.66 28.55
CA ASN A 198 -0.93 13.61 27.42
C ASN A 198 -0.27 12.91 26.21
N SER A 199 -0.92 11.91 25.69
CA SER A 199 -0.42 11.07 24.60
C SER A 199 -1.24 11.26 23.32
N PRO A 200 -0.98 12.32 22.52
CA PRO A 200 -1.76 12.64 21.33
C PRO A 200 -1.56 11.61 20.22
N ILE A 201 -2.62 11.42 19.42
CA ILE A 201 -2.57 10.71 18.13
C ILE A 201 -2.81 11.73 17.02
N TRP A 202 -1.80 11.92 16.17
CA TRP A 202 -1.86 12.79 14.99
C TRP A 202 -2.32 12.01 13.76
N GLY A 203 -3.61 11.66 13.74
CA GLY A 203 -4.24 10.87 12.69
C GLY A 203 -5.56 10.23 13.12
N ASP A 204 -6.01 9.25 12.34
CA ASP A 204 -7.28 8.57 12.54
C ASP A 204 -7.15 7.39 13.54
N VAL A 205 -8.22 7.13 14.30
CA VAL A 205 -8.32 5.98 15.21
C VAL A 205 -9.50 5.11 14.82
N ARG A 206 -9.26 3.82 14.61
CA ARG A 206 -10.26 2.79 14.35
C ARG A 206 -10.15 1.67 15.37
N ALA A 207 -11.08 1.58 16.29
CA ALA A 207 -11.14 0.53 17.32
C ALA A 207 -12.31 -0.41 17.08
N THR A 208 -12.10 -1.72 17.19
CA THR A 208 -13.20 -2.71 17.19
C THR A 208 -13.97 -2.70 18.49
N GLY A 209 -13.35 -2.25 19.58
CA GLY A 209 -13.94 -1.99 20.89
C GLY A 209 -14.20 -0.51 21.12
N SER A 210 -13.97 -0.06 22.34
CA SER A 210 -14.16 1.32 22.79
C SER A 210 -12.90 2.16 22.59
N VAL A 211 -13.11 3.47 22.45
CA VAL A 211 -12.05 4.49 22.49
C VAL A 211 -12.23 5.33 23.75
N THR A 212 -11.23 5.32 24.63
CA THR A 212 -11.25 6.06 25.89
C THR A 212 -10.12 7.10 25.91
N LEU A 213 -10.47 8.35 26.08
CA LEU A 213 -9.55 9.47 26.22
C LEU A 213 -9.57 9.99 27.65
N ASN A 214 -8.58 9.60 28.46
CA ASN A 214 -8.35 10.13 29.79
C ASN A 214 -7.27 11.23 29.72
N GLY A 215 -7.22 12.10 30.70
CA GLY A 215 -6.23 13.19 30.68
C GLY A 215 -6.43 14.18 29.52
N SER A 216 -5.34 14.68 28.92
CA SER A 216 -5.37 15.77 27.93
C SER A 216 -5.09 15.30 26.49
N SER A 217 -5.09 14.01 26.24
CA SER A 217 -4.71 13.43 24.93
C SER A 217 -5.70 13.80 23.82
N PRO A 218 -5.30 14.53 22.78
CA PRO A 218 -6.14 14.78 21.60
C PRO A 218 -5.91 13.73 20.50
N ILE A 219 -6.93 13.59 19.64
CA ILE A 219 -6.86 12.88 18.36
C ILE A 219 -7.11 13.92 17.26
N SER A 220 -6.14 14.11 16.34
CA SER A 220 -6.28 15.11 15.27
C SER A 220 -7.20 14.66 14.13
N GLY A 221 -7.36 13.36 13.92
CA GLY A 221 -8.20 12.77 12.88
C GLY A 221 -9.58 12.35 13.35
N ASN A 222 -10.14 11.37 12.66
CA ASN A 222 -11.44 10.79 12.95
C ASN A 222 -11.34 9.66 13.99
N VAL A 223 -12.41 9.43 14.72
CA VAL A 223 -12.57 8.29 15.63
C VAL A 223 -13.72 7.41 15.13
N ASN A 224 -13.43 6.12 14.93
CA ASN A 224 -14.42 5.12 14.60
C ASN A 224 -14.31 3.96 15.61
N ALA A 225 -15.21 3.90 16.57
CA ALA A 225 -15.27 2.88 17.61
C ALA A 225 -16.39 1.88 17.34
N GLY A 226 -16.10 0.60 17.50
CA GLY A 226 -17.12 -0.47 17.42
C GLY A 226 -18.05 -0.50 18.62
N SER A 227 -17.62 0.08 19.76
CA SER A 227 -18.38 0.21 21.00
C SER A 227 -18.47 1.70 21.42
N ASP A 228 -18.19 1.99 22.69
CA ASP A 228 -18.36 3.32 23.25
C ASP A 228 -17.19 4.26 22.95
N VAL A 229 -17.48 5.55 22.92
CA VAL A 229 -16.48 6.61 22.94
C VAL A 229 -16.61 7.36 24.27
N ILE A 230 -15.54 7.32 25.07
CA ILE A 230 -15.51 7.90 26.42
C ILE A 230 -14.41 8.96 26.46
N ILE A 231 -14.81 10.20 26.72
CA ILE A 231 -13.90 11.33 26.87
C ILE A 231 -14.05 11.86 28.31
N SER A 232 -13.03 11.57 29.12
CA SER A 232 -12.98 11.94 30.54
C SER A 232 -12.74 13.44 30.73
N PRO A 233 -12.98 13.99 31.93
CA PRO A 233 -12.76 15.40 32.20
C PRO A 233 -11.34 15.85 31.89
N SER A 234 -11.22 17.01 31.29
CA SER A 234 -9.97 17.75 31.10
C SER A 234 -10.28 19.24 31.17
N SER A 235 -9.27 20.11 31.03
CA SER A 235 -9.52 21.54 30.94
C SER A 235 -10.49 21.87 29.79
N ASP A 236 -11.43 22.74 30.02
CA ASP A 236 -12.70 22.91 29.32
C ASP A 236 -12.64 23.36 27.85
N LYS A 237 -11.46 23.66 27.32
CA LYS A 237 -11.37 24.30 26.00
C LYS A 237 -10.57 23.49 24.97
N ILE A 238 -10.10 22.32 25.34
CA ILE A 238 -9.25 21.51 24.45
C ILE A 238 -10.12 20.77 23.43
N VAL A 239 -9.74 20.84 22.15
CA VAL A 239 -10.31 19.94 21.13
C VAL A 239 -9.76 18.55 21.36
N ARG A 240 -10.63 17.61 21.76
CA ARG A 240 -10.26 16.23 22.09
C ARG A 240 -10.23 15.34 20.86
N VAL A 241 -11.13 15.59 19.91
CA VAL A 241 -11.16 14.95 18.61
C VAL A 241 -11.43 16.04 17.58
N SER A 242 -10.49 16.27 16.67
CA SER A 242 -10.66 17.33 15.65
C SER A 242 -11.57 16.87 14.51
N GLY A 243 -11.53 15.59 14.16
CA GLY A 243 -12.35 14.98 13.12
C GLY A 243 -13.72 14.53 13.59
N ASN A 244 -14.33 13.65 12.81
CA ASN A 244 -15.64 13.07 13.09
C ASN A 244 -15.53 11.92 14.11
N VAL A 245 -16.59 11.72 14.89
CA VAL A 245 -16.72 10.61 15.82
C VAL A 245 -17.88 9.71 15.40
N LYS A 246 -17.57 8.43 15.21
CA LYS A 246 -18.56 7.36 15.00
C LYS A 246 -18.41 6.31 16.08
N GLY A 247 -19.52 5.94 16.75
CA GLY A 247 -19.55 4.94 17.81
C GLY A 247 -20.67 3.93 17.59
N GLY A 248 -20.31 2.63 17.61
CA GLY A 248 -21.31 1.56 17.62
C GLY A 248 -22.12 1.49 18.91
N GLY A 249 -21.55 2.00 20.02
CA GLY A 249 -22.17 2.16 21.34
C GLY A 249 -22.57 3.59 21.64
N SER A 250 -22.26 4.04 22.85
CA SER A 250 -22.62 5.35 23.41
C SER A 250 -21.48 6.35 23.36
N LEU A 251 -21.78 7.64 23.42
CA LEU A 251 -20.83 8.71 23.66
C LEU A 251 -20.97 9.27 25.07
N THR A 252 -19.87 9.32 25.80
CA THR A 252 -19.74 10.07 27.06
C THR A 252 -18.70 11.15 26.91
N LEU A 253 -19.10 12.41 26.92
CA LEU A 253 -18.23 13.57 26.82
C LEU A 253 -18.30 14.37 28.13
N LYS A 254 -17.26 14.22 28.97
CA LYS A 254 -17.17 14.87 30.29
C LYS A 254 -16.25 16.10 30.31
N GLY A 255 -15.58 16.39 29.21
CA GLY A 255 -14.73 17.57 29.07
C GLY A 255 -14.20 17.74 27.68
N GLY A 256 -13.91 18.99 27.28
CA GLY A 256 -13.37 19.34 25.98
C GLY A 256 -14.41 19.36 24.85
N ARG A 257 -13.92 19.38 23.62
CA ARG A 257 -14.74 19.59 22.41
C ARG A 257 -14.46 18.55 21.35
N ILE A 258 -15.47 18.28 20.51
CA ILE A 258 -15.34 17.50 19.28
C ILE A 258 -15.53 18.47 18.11
N GLY A 259 -14.52 18.58 17.22
CA GLY A 259 -14.54 19.51 16.08
C GLY A 259 -15.52 19.07 14.99
N GLY A 260 -15.55 17.77 14.67
CA GLY A 260 -16.33 17.20 13.59
C GLY A 260 -17.78 16.81 13.97
N GLN A 261 -18.39 16.01 13.12
CA GLN A 261 -19.75 15.47 13.32
C GLN A 261 -19.69 14.25 14.24
N VAL A 262 -20.76 14.04 14.98
CA VAL A 262 -20.91 12.89 15.89
C VAL A 262 -22.09 12.02 15.45
N ALA A 263 -21.85 10.72 15.32
CA ALA A 263 -22.89 9.72 15.09
C ALA A 263 -22.65 8.51 16.00
N VAL A 264 -23.63 8.13 16.82
CA VAL A 264 -23.55 6.98 17.72
C VAL A 264 -24.85 6.20 17.76
N ASN A 265 -24.75 4.86 17.82
CA ASN A 265 -25.94 4.01 17.87
C ASN A 265 -26.62 4.04 19.25
N GLY A 266 -25.87 4.31 20.32
CA GLY A 266 -26.30 4.29 21.70
C GLY A 266 -26.73 5.66 22.25
N ASN A 267 -26.48 5.84 23.54
CA ASN A 267 -26.81 7.04 24.29
C ASN A 267 -25.75 8.14 24.10
N VAL A 268 -26.15 9.38 24.36
CA VAL A 268 -25.21 10.51 24.42
C VAL A 268 -25.34 11.18 25.79
N SER A 269 -24.19 11.35 26.45
CA SER A 269 -24.07 12.13 27.69
C SER A 269 -23.01 13.21 27.50
N MET A 270 -23.40 14.47 27.71
CA MET A 270 -22.51 15.63 27.60
C MET A 270 -22.58 16.48 28.87
N ASP A 271 -21.44 16.65 29.53
CA ASP A 271 -21.32 17.46 30.75
C ASP A 271 -21.16 18.96 30.44
N TRP A 272 -21.07 19.76 31.48
CA TRP A 272 -20.88 21.22 31.43
C TRP A 272 -19.58 21.57 30.68
N GLY A 273 -19.63 22.64 29.88
CA GLY A 273 -18.47 23.15 29.14
C GLY A 273 -18.04 22.29 27.94
N THR A 274 -18.81 21.29 27.58
CA THR A 274 -18.55 20.44 26.39
C THR A 274 -19.28 20.94 25.16
N SER A 275 -18.72 20.71 23.98
CA SER A 275 -19.36 21.06 22.71
C SER A 275 -19.03 20.12 21.57
N ILE A 276 -19.93 20.12 20.58
CA ILE A 276 -19.70 19.58 19.22
C ILE A 276 -19.68 20.79 18.30
N ASP A 277 -18.48 21.20 17.86
CA ASP A 277 -18.25 22.47 17.16
C ASP A 277 -18.99 22.54 15.81
N SER A 278 -19.12 21.40 15.10
CA SER A 278 -19.91 21.31 13.88
C SER A 278 -21.43 21.48 14.11
N GLY A 279 -21.89 21.37 15.35
CA GLY A 279 -23.32 21.37 15.70
C GLY A 279 -24.11 20.16 15.18
N LYS A 280 -23.44 19.15 14.58
CA LYS A 280 -24.07 17.98 13.97
C LYS A 280 -23.94 16.76 14.87
N LEU A 281 -25.04 16.31 15.43
CA LEU A 281 -25.15 15.13 16.28
C LEU A 281 -26.26 14.23 15.74
N SER A 282 -26.00 12.92 15.75
CA SER A 282 -26.98 11.88 15.44
C SER A 282 -26.80 10.74 16.44
N TYR A 283 -27.86 10.32 17.14
CA TYR A 283 -27.80 9.25 18.13
C TYR A 283 -29.08 8.40 18.15
N GLY A 284 -28.95 7.18 18.67
CA GLY A 284 -30.06 6.23 18.68
C GLY A 284 -30.72 6.02 20.02
N GLY A 285 -30.02 6.26 21.12
CA GLY A 285 -30.49 6.01 22.48
C GLY A 285 -31.11 7.23 23.18
N ALA A 286 -30.81 7.37 24.46
CA ALA A 286 -31.21 8.51 25.28
C ALA A 286 -30.15 9.61 25.23
N GLY A 287 -30.55 10.88 25.27
CA GLY A 287 -29.69 12.06 25.40
C GLY A 287 -29.72 12.63 26.80
N SER A 288 -28.55 12.96 27.37
CA SER A 288 -28.38 13.68 28.64
C SER A 288 -27.41 14.83 28.41
N PHE A 289 -27.89 16.06 28.52
CA PHE A 289 -27.13 17.27 28.23
C PHE A 289 -27.21 18.22 29.40
N ASN A 290 -26.09 18.36 30.14
CA ASN A 290 -26.08 19.19 31.36
C ASN A 290 -25.95 20.68 31.05
N ASP A 291 -25.24 21.04 29.95
CA ASP A 291 -25.08 22.43 29.52
C ASP A 291 -26.30 22.93 28.74
N GLN A 292 -26.77 24.15 29.06
CA GLN A 292 -27.90 24.78 28.38
C GLN A 292 -27.69 24.91 26.86
N ALA A 293 -26.46 25.20 26.42
CA ALA A 293 -26.13 25.28 25.00
C ALA A 293 -26.34 23.96 24.26
N ASN A 294 -26.26 22.83 24.96
CA ASN A 294 -26.40 21.49 24.41
C ASN A 294 -27.83 20.95 24.51
N GLN A 295 -28.74 21.62 25.24
CA GLN A 295 -30.16 21.22 25.36
C GLN A 295 -30.89 21.13 24.00
N LYS A 296 -30.41 21.87 22.98
CA LYS A 296 -30.90 21.77 21.60
C LYS A 296 -30.87 20.35 21.05
N TYR A 297 -29.95 19.53 21.51
CA TYR A 297 -29.80 18.14 21.06
C TYR A 297 -30.84 17.17 21.61
N LEU A 298 -31.73 17.65 22.52
CA LEU A 298 -32.92 16.91 22.91
C LEU A 298 -34.03 16.90 21.83
N ASP A 299 -33.94 17.81 20.85
CA ASP A 299 -34.86 17.85 19.73
C ASP A 299 -34.84 16.51 18.96
N PRO A 300 -36.00 15.93 18.62
CA PRO A 300 -36.09 14.66 17.90
C PRO A 300 -35.29 14.58 16.59
N GLN A 301 -35.03 15.71 15.93
CA GLN A 301 -34.21 15.76 14.71
C GLN A 301 -32.77 15.20 14.88
N TYR A 302 -32.22 15.23 16.10
CA TYR A 302 -30.91 14.68 16.43
C TYR A 302 -30.97 13.20 16.81
N ARG A 303 -32.12 12.68 17.17
CA ARG A 303 -32.36 11.28 17.55
C ARG A 303 -32.73 10.44 16.32
N THR A 304 -31.81 10.33 15.38
CA THR A 304 -32.07 9.80 14.04
C THR A 304 -31.83 8.29 13.92
N HIS A 305 -31.35 7.62 14.96
CA HIS A 305 -31.00 6.19 14.98
C HIS A 305 -30.06 5.80 13.81
N PRO A 306 -28.80 6.26 13.78
CA PRO A 306 -27.93 6.21 12.60
C PRO A 306 -27.60 4.80 12.12
N LYS A 307 -27.78 3.74 12.92
CA LYS A 307 -27.53 2.33 12.55
C LYS A 307 -26.16 2.12 11.91
N LEU A 308 -25.12 2.63 12.57
CA LEU A 308 -23.74 2.47 12.10
C LEU A 308 -23.38 0.97 12.05
N PRO A 309 -22.71 0.51 10.98
CA PRO A 309 -22.22 -0.86 10.92
C PRO A 309 -21.13 -1.07 11.98
N PRO A 310 -20.94 -2.30 12.48
CA PRO A 310 -19.84 -2.61 13.37
C PRO A 310 -18.50 -2.35 12.69
N VAL A 311 -17.51 -1.97 13.46
CA VAL A 311 -16.12 -1.90 12.97
C VAL A 311 -15.64 -3.32 12.79
N ALA A 312 -15.44 -3.72 11.53
CA ALA A 312 -15.04 -5.07 11.22
C ALA A 312 -13.62 -5.37 11.76
N GLY A 313 -13.50 -6.51 12.42
CA GLY A 313 -12.20 -7.07 12.78
C GLY A 313 -11.39 -7.49 11.55
N GLN A 314 -10.10 -7.69 11.75
CA GLN A 314 -9.19 -8.21 10.75
C GLN A 314 -8.37 -9.36 11.34
N VAL A 315 -7.71 -10.14 10.48
CA VAL A 315 -6.76 -11.16 10.95
C VAL A 315 -5.55 -10.46 11.57
N CYS A 316 -5.23 -10.84 12.82
CA CYS A 316 -4.09 -10.28 13.53
C CYS A 316 -2.75 -10.68 12.90
N ASP A 317 -2.60 -11.95 12.54
CA ASP A 317 -1.40 -12.53 11.96
C ASP A 317 -1.65 -13.09 10.54
N PRO A 318 -1.79 -12.23 9.52
CA PRO A 318 -1.92 -12.69 8.14
C PRO A 318 -0.68 -13.41 7.59
N LEU A 319 0.52 -13.14 8.12
CA LEU A 319 1.77 -13.79 7.68
C LEU A 319 2.05 -15.13 8.36
N ASN A 320 1.30 -15.48 9.40
CA ASN A 320 1.56 -16.68 10.21
C ASN A 320 3.01 -16.72 10.73
N VAL A 321 3.39 -15.65 11.45
CA VAL A 321 4.78 -15.38 11.87
C VAL A 321 5.42 -16.52 12.65
N ALA A 322 4.63 -17.32 13.39
CA ALA A 322 5.13 -18.49 14.12
C ALA A 322 5.76 -19.56 13.20
N LYS A 323 5.38 -19.60 11.93
CA LYS A 323 5.93 -20.55 10.95
C LYS A 323 7.18 -20.06 10.25
N LEU A 324 7.48 -18.77 10.29
CA LEU A 324 8.64 -18.21 9.57
C LEU A 324 9.97 -18.86 9.96
N PRO A 325 10.32 -18.99 11.27
CA PRO A 325 11.58 -19.62 11.68
C PRO A 325 11.70 -21.08 11.26
N ASN A 326 10.55 -21.75 11.17
CA ASN A 326 10.46 -23.20 10.90
C ASN A 326 10.15 -23.52 9.43
N SER A 327 10.22 -22.52 8.54
CA SER A 327 10.05 -22.78 7.11
C SER A 327 11.14 -23.76 6.63
N PRO A 328 10.84 -24.74 5.75
CA PRO A 328 11.80 -25.78 5.35
C PRO A 328 13.12 -25.23 4.80
N LYS A 329 13.08 -24.03 4.23
CA LYS A 329 14.24 -23.37 3.63
C LYS A 329 15.09 -22.54 4.62
N LEU A 330 14.58 -22.29 5.84
CA LEU A 330 15.28 -21.61 6.93
C LEU A 330 15.68 -22.60 8.04
N ALA A 331 14.82 -23.56 8.37
CA ALA A 331 15.02 -24.49 9.47
C ALA A 331 16.28 -25.36 9.32
N ASN A 332 16.61 -25.76 8.09
CA ASN A 332 17.72 -26.67 7.80
C ASN A 332 19.09 -25.96 7.72
N LEU A 333 19.16 -24.67 7.98
CA LEU A 333 20.43 -23.94 7.99
C LEU A 333 21.27 -24.33 9.23
N PRO A 334 22.60 -24.47 9.09
CA PRO A 334 23.45 -24.79 10.23
C PRO A 334 23.45 -23.62 11.23
N PRO A 335 23.26 -23.88 12.52
CA PRO A 335 23.30 -22.85 13.55
C PRO A 335 24.75 -22.38 13.78
N ASN A 336 24.92 -21.10 14.04
CA ASN A 336 26.23 -20.48 14.37
C ASN A 336 26.46 -20.35 15.88
N GLY A 337 25.54 -20.86 16.72
CA GLY A 337 25.60 -20.65 18.17
C GLY A 337 25.22 -19.21 18.57
N PRO A 338 25.48 -18.83 19.83
CA PRO A 338 25.22 -17.48 20.31
C PRO A 338 26.24 -16.49 19.76
N LEU A 339 25.77 -15.35 19.23
CA LEU A 339 26.63 -14.23 18.87
C LEU A 339 26.62 -13.20 20.00
N THR A 340 27.78 -13.01 20.62
CA THR A 340 27.99 -11.99 21.65
C THR A 340 29.07 -11.03 21.21
N LEU A 341 28.70 -9.74 21.09
CA LEU A 341 29.63 -8.64 20.88
C LEU A 341 29.87 -7.96 22.23
N GLY A 342 31.10 -8.06 22.72
CA GLY A 342 31.52 -7.38 23.95
C GLY A 342 31.77 -5.87 23.74
N ALA A 343 32.17 -5.20 24.80
CA ALA A 343 32.42 -3.77 24.78
C ALA A 343 33.38 -3.39 23.65
N SER A 344 33.02 -2.36 22.88
CA SER A 344 33.78 -1.78 21.76
C SER A 344 34.15 -2.74 20.64
N GLN A 345 33.52 -3.93 20.56
CA GLN A 345 33.69 -4.82 19.43
C GLN A 345 32.85 -4.38 18.23
N GLN A 346 33.44 -4.44 17.06
CA GLN A 346 32.80 -4.09 15.80
C GLN A 346 32.75 -5.31 14.88
N MET A 347 31.58 -5.59 14.32
CA MET A 347 31.37 -6.67 13.35
C MET A 347 30.67 -6.15 12.11
N VAL A 348 31.11 -6.61 10.95
CA VAL A 348 30.42 -6.36 9.67
C VAL A 348 29.97 -7.70 9.11
N LEU A 349 28.67 -7.87 8.96
CA LEU A 349 28.07 -9.02 8.26
C LEU A 349 27.66 -8.58 6.86
N THR A 350 27.95 -9.45 5.89
CA THR A 350 27.72 -9.17 4.46
C THR A 350 27.08 -10.36 3.76
N THR A 351 26.60 -10.18 2.55
CA THR A 351 26.08 -11.27 1.71
C THR A 351 27.18 -12.20 1.20
N ASP A 352 28.45 -11.75 1.18
CA ASP A 352 29.65 -12.55 0.89
C ASP A 352 30.49 -12.68 2.17
N PRO A 353 30.55 -13.87 2.79
CA PRO A 353 31.26 -14.07 4.06
C PRO A 353 32.75 -13.72 3.97
N ALA A 354 33.36 -13.78 2.79
CA ALA A 354 34.77 -13.41 2.61
C ALA A 354 35.05 -11.91 2.85
N THR A 355 34.01 -11.07 2.76
CA THR A 355 34.10 -9.62 2.98
C THR A 355 33.65 -9.19 4.39
N GLY A 356 33.18 -10.14 5.21
CA GLY A 356 32.86 -9.91 6.61
C GLY A 356 34.11 -9.58 7.43
N SER A 357 33.95 -8.80 8.49
CA SER A 357 35.09 -8.42 9.35
C SER A 357 34.69 -8.32 10.83
N VAL A 358 35.68 -8.59 11.68
CA VAL A 358 35.58 -8.36 13.13
C VAL A 358 36.78 -7.53 13.57
N THR A 359 36.50 -6.42 14.22
CA THR A 359 37.52 -5.57 14.85
C THR A 359 37.27 -5.56 16.37
N SER A 360 38.31 -5.78 17.15
CA SER A 360 38.24 -5.75 18.60
C SER A 360 39.52 -5.14 19.15
N SER A 361 39.36 -4.25 20.11
CA SER A 361 40.48 -3.73 20.91
C SER A 361 40.97 -4.75 21.96
N ASN A 362 40.16 -5.77 22.25
CA ASN A 362 40.43 -6.81 23.22
C ASN A 362 41.03 -8.06 22.56
N GLN A 363 41.78 -8.87 23.33
CA GLN A 363 42.38 -10.11 22.81
C GLN A 363 41.35 -11.17 22.36
N HIS A 364 40.14 -11.11 22.89
CA HIS A 364 39.06 -12.01 22.51
C HIS A 364 38.26 -11.44 21.34
N LYS A 365 38.36 -12.07 20.17
CA LYS A 365 37.54 -11.75 19.01
C LYS A 365 36.44 -12.80 18.88
N PRO A 366 35.16 -12.41 18.78
CA PRO A 366 34.11 -13.35 18.42
C PRO A 366 34.35 -13.91 17.01
N GLY A 367 34.01 -15.19 16.79
CA GLY A 367 34.04 -15.78 15.45
C GLY A 367 33.02 -15.09 14.53
N LEU A 368 33.37 -14.95 13.25
CA LEU A 368 32.39 -14.56 12.24
C LEU A 368 31.39 -15.70 12.02
N PRO A 369 30.09 -15.46 12.16
CA PRO A 369 29.10 -16.46 11.80
C PRO A 369 29.14 -16.73 10.29
N LEU A 370 28.82 -17.96 9.91
CA LEU A 370 28.75 -18.37 8.51
C LEU A 370 27.30 -18.27 8.01
N PRO A 371 27.07 -17.58 6.88
CA PRO A 371 25.75 -17.51 6.30
C PRO A 371 25.39 -18.78 5.52
N GLY A 372 24.11 -19.04 5.42
CA GLY A 372 23.53 -19.96 4.46
C GLY A 372 22.65 -19.25 3.45
N LYS A 373 22.16 -19.99 2.46
CA LYS A 373 21.13 -19.52 1.53
C LYS A 373 19.78 -20.06 1.98
N GLY A 374 18.85 -19.14 2.22
CA GLY A 374 17.48 -19.45 2.61
C GLY A 374 16.49 -18.71 1.75
N GLU A 375 15.23 -19.12 1.77
CA GLU A 375 14.16 -18.41 1.06
C GLU A 375 13.18 -17.84 2.05
N LEU A 376 12.93 -16.53 1.93
CA LEU A 376 11.95 -15.80 2.71
C LEU A 376 11.07 -15.00 1.77
N PHE A 377 9.74 -15.13 1.91
CA PHE A 377 8.75 -14.46 1.07
C PHE A 377 9.01 -14.64 -0.45
N GLY A 378 9.35 -15.89 -0.86
CA GLY A 378 9.59 -16.22 -2.27
C GLY A 378 10.92 -15.70 -2.84
N LYS A 379 11.80 -15.10 -2.02
CA LYS A 379 13.11 -14.60 -2.45
C LYS A 379 14.24 -15.34 -1.75
N GLU A 380 15.25 -15.80 -2.50
CA GLU A 380 16.48 -16.32 -1.91
C GLU A 380 17.27 -15.18 -1.27
N GLN A 381 17.71 -15.39 -0.03
CA GLN A 381 18.44 -14.40 0.76
C GLN A 381 19.60 -15.04 1.51
N THR A 382 20.55 -14.20 1.90
CA THR A 382 21.66 -14.60 2.78
C THR A 382 21.19 -14.61 4.22
N VAL A 383 21.22 -15.76 4.88
CA VAL A 383 20.69 -15.97 6.23
C VAL A 383 21.80 -16.36 7.19
N TYR A 384 21.92 -15.64 8.28
CA TYR A 384 22.73 -16.01 9.45
C TYR A 384 21.79 -16.57 10.52
N LYS A 385 21.89 -17.86 10.80
CA LYS A 385 21.13 -18.51 11.86
C LYS A 385 21.92 -18.48 13.17
N LEU A 386 21.39 -17.79 14.16
CA LEU A 386 22.01 -17.57 15.47
C LEU A 386 21.14 -18.19 16.57
N ASP A 387 21.76 -18.69 17.63
CA ASP A 387 21.02 -19.07 18.83
C ASP A 387 20.46 -17.83 19.52
N SER A 388 21.30 -16.83 19.74
CA SER A 388 20.96 -15.54 20.34
C SER A 388 21.87 -14.45 19.82
N LEU A 389 21.44 -13.19 19.94
CA LEU A 389 22.27 -12.02 19.64
C LEU A 389 22.31 -11.11 20.87
N ASN A 390 23.49 -10.94 21.43
CA ASN A 390 23.74 -10.08 22.58
C ASN A 390 24.79 -9.03 22.23
N MET A 391 24.45 -7.76 22.40
CA MET A 391 25.37 -6.64 22.17
C MET A 391 25.60 -5.87 23.48
N GLY A 392 26.85 -5.86 23.93
CA GLY A 392 27.28 -5.12 25.12
C GLY A 392 27.57 -3.65 24.80
N ALA A 393 27.99 -2.91 25.83
CA ALA A 393 28.23 -1.46 25.71
C ALA A 393 29.21 -1.12 24.58
N ASP A 394 28.88 -0.10 23.78
CA ASP A 394 29.69 0.43 22.67
C ASP A 394 30.03 -0.60 21.57
N ALA A 395 29.36 -1.76 21.55
CA ALA A 395 29.47 -2.69 20.45
C ALA A 395 28.78 -2.18 19.19
N SER A 396 29.30 -2.53 18.01
CA SER A 396 28.65 -2.19 16.76
C SER A 396 28.53 -3.38 15.82
N LEU A 397 27.35 -3.53 15.22
CA LEU A 397 27.04 -4.49 14.16
C LEU A 397 26.61 -3.75 12.91
N THR A 398 27.36 -3.89 11.82
CA THR A 398 27.03 -3.28 10.53
C THR A 398 26.60 -4.35 9.53
N ILE A 399 25.52 -4.09 8.83
CA ILE A 399 24.98 -4.98 7.80
C ILE A 399 25.22 -4.37 6.42
N LYS A 400 25.76 -5.16 5.49
CA LYS A 400 25.99 -4.80 4.09
C LYS A 400 25.37 -5.84 3.16
N GLY A 401 24.53 -5.36 2.21
CA GLY A 401 23.70 -6.20 1.35
C GLY A 401 22.42 -6.66 2.05
N ASP A 402 21.67 -7.55 1.42
CA ASP A 402 20.36 -8.02 1.92
C ASP A 402 20.58 -9.25 2.82
N VAL A 403 20.44 -9.06 4.12
CA VAL A 403 20.78 -10.05 5.15
C VAL A 403 19.56 -10.36 6.00
N VAL A 404 19.35 -11.65 6.29
CA VAL A 404 18.41 -12.15 7.29
C VAL A 404 19.19 -12.63 8.51
N LEU A 405 18.84 -12.17 9.70
CA LEU A 405 19.26 -12.75 10.97
C LEU A 405 18.10 -13.55 11.55
N LEU A 406 18.24 -14.87 11.53
CA LEU A 406 17.32 -15.80 12.20
C LEU A 406 17.86 -16.11 13.58
N ILE A 407 17.14 -15.66 14.62
CA ILE A 407 17.56 -15.74 16.02
C ILE A 407 16.58 -16.66 16.77
N ASP A 408 17.06 -17.82 17.18
CA ASP A 408 16.22 -18.87 17.79
C ASP A 408 15.81 -18.55 19.25
N LYS A 409 16.60 -17.70 19.95
CA LYS A 409 16.34 -17.23 21.33
C LYS A 409 16.27 -15.71 21.35
N ASP A 410 16.86 -15.07 22.36
CA ASP A 410 16.71 -13.64 22.62
C ASP A 410 17.65 -12.77 21.77
N PHE A 411 17.16 -11.58 21.45
CA PHE A 411 17.93 -10.48 20.91
C PHE A 411 17.99 -9.34 21.94
N THR A 412 19.20 -9.05 22.41
CA THR A 412 19.42 -8.07 23.49
C THR A 412 20.47 -7.06 23.08
N MET A 413 20.14 -5.78 23.23
CA MET A 413 21.04 -4.64 23.09
C MET A 413 20.96 -3.77 24.35
N THR A 414 22.06 -3.66 25.08
CA THR A 414 22.13 -2.88 26.32
C THR A 414 23.36 -1.97 26.33
N GLY A 415 23.17 -0.71 26.63
CA GLY A 415 24.22 0.31 26.53
C GLY A 415 24.24 1.02 25.19
N SER A 416 25.24 1.87 24.96
CA SER A 416 25.35 2.72 23.75
C SER A 416 25.81 1.92 22.51
N ASN A 417 25.22 0.75 22.27
CA ASN A 417 25.56 -0.08 21.12
C ASN A 417 24.73 0.26 19.89
N LYS A 418 25.25 -0.11 18.71
CA LYS A 418 24.64 0.25 17.43
C LYS A 418 24.54 -0.94 16.49
N LEU A 419 23.33 -1.13 15.93
CA LEU A 419 23.09 -1.96 14.77
C LEU A 419 22.74 -1.06 13.59
N THR A 420 23.59 -1.07 12.55
CA THR A 420 23.46 -0.14 11.43
C THR A 420 23.36 -0.92 10.11
N VAL A 421 22.38 -0.59 9.30
CA VAL A 421 22.23 -1.10 7.93
C VAL A 421 22.82 -0.08 6.96
N SER A 422 23.78 -0.51 6.14
CA SER A 422 24.46 0.34 5.15
C SER A 422 23.50 0.79 4.03
N GLU A 423 23.85 1.85 3.33
CA GLU A 423 23.08 2.30 2.17
C GLU A 423 22.96 1.19 1.11
N GLY A 424 21.79 1.07 0.48
CA GLY A 424 21.49 0.03 -0.50
C GLY A 424 21.39 -1.38 0.06
N SER A 425 21.33 -1.52 1.40
CA SER A 425 21.25 -2.79 2.12
C SER A 425 19.91 -2.94 2.84
N SER A 426 19.55 -4.18 3.22
CA SER A 426 18.41 -4.45 4.08
C SER A 426 18.72 -5.48 5.15
N LEU A 427 18.00 -5.35 6.28
CA LEU A 427 18.06 -6.30 7.37
C LEU A 427 16.67 -6.83 7.70
N THR A 428 16.53 -8.14 7.66
CA THR A 428 15.36 -8.82 8.21
C THR A 428 15.75 -9.59 9.46
N LEU A 429 15.16 -9.20 10.60
CA LEU A 429 15.29 -9.89 11.88
C LEU A 429 14.09 -10.82 12.05
N ILE A 430 14.33 -12.12 12.28
CA ILE A 430 13.30 -13.09 12.68
C ILE A 430 13.71 -13.61 14.04
N VAL A 431 12.94 -13.30 15.08
CA VAL A 431 13.30 -13.60 16.48
C VAL A 431 12.25 -14.49 17.11
N SER A 432 12.66 -15.66 17.61
CA SER A 432 11.76 -16.59 18.30
C SER A 432 11.70 -16.37 19.81
N GLY A 433 12.67 -15.66 20.39
CA GLY A 433 12.70 -15.25 21.79
C GLY A 433 12.29 -13.80 21.99
N LYS A 434 12.72 -13.22 23.11
CA LYS A 434 12.45 -11.81 23.46
C LYS A 434 13.40 -10.86 22.74
N VAL A 435 12.92 -9.66 22.50
CA VAL A 435 13.70 -8.52 22.01
C VAL A 435 13.72 -7.46 23.10
N ASP A 436 14.91 -7.21 23.67
CA ASP A 436 15.12 -6.19 24.70
C ASP A 436 16.17 -5.18 24.22
N LEU A 437 15.69 -3.97 23.85
CA LEU A 437 16.51 -2.87 23.38
C LEU A 437 16.43 -1.74 24.40
N GLY A 438 17.57 -1.41 25.02
CA GLY A 438 17.57 -0.45 26.09
C GLY A 438 18.87 0.35 26.26
N ALA A 439 18.84 1.26 27.20
CA ALA A 439 20.00 2.03 27.67
C ALA A 439 20.78 2.78 26.57
N GLY A 440 20.08 3.32 25.54
CA GLY A 440 20.71 4.08 24.46
C GLY A 440 21.20 3.22 23.29
N ALA A 441 20.76 1.98 23.20
CA ALA A 441 20.95 1.16 22.01
C ALA A 441 20.30 1.86 20.79
N GLU A 442 20.90 1.69 19.62
CA GLU A 442 20.43 2.29 18.37
C GLU A 442 20.32 1.23 17.29
N VAL A 443 19.15 1.12 16.65
CA VAL A 443 18.93 0.29 15.47
C VAL A 443 18.49 1.19 14.34
N THR A 444 19.35 1.38 13.33
CA THR A 444 19.14 2.36 12.27
C THR A 444 19.62 1.89 10.91
N ALA A 445 19.10 2.49 9.86
CA ALA A 445 19.56 2.33 8.49
C ALA A 445 20.10 3.66 7.97
N ALA A 446 21.16 3.61 7.17
CA ALA A 446 21.73 4.80 6.52
C ALA A 446 20.69 5.48 5.61
N LYS A 447 19.80 4.70 4.99
CA LYS A 447 18.60 5.17 4.31
C LYS A 447 17.38 4.49 4.94
N GLN A 448 16.50 5.28 5.50
CA GLN A 448 15.26 4.80 6.13
C GLN A 448 14.19 4.47 5.09
N GLY A 449 13.11 3.84 5.51
CA GLY A 449 11.96 3.52 4.69
C GLY A 449 12.16 2.26 3.83
N LEU A 450 11.95 2.40 2.53
CA LEU A 450 12.03 1.28 1.59
C LEU A 450 13.35 1.27 0.82
N THR A 451 13.87 0.07 0.57
CA THR A 451 14.94 -0.17 -0.41
C THR A 451 14.43 0.07 -1.84
N THR A 452 15.32 0.07 -2.81
CA THR A 452 14.94 0.14 -4.23
C THR A 452 14.06 -1.02 -4.67
N GLY A 453 14.12 -2.17 -3.98
CA GLY A 453 13.27 -3.34 -4.20
C GLY A 453 11.90 -3.28 -3.52
N GLY A 454 11.55 -2.15 -2.86
CA GLY A 454 10.25 -1.99 -2.20
C GLY A 454 10.11 -2.70 -0.84
N THR A 455 11.19 -3.32 -0.34
CA THR A 455 11.22 -3.94 1.00
C THR A 455 11.67 -2.92 2.05
N PRO A 456 11.20 -2.99 3.31
CA PRO A 456 11.70 -2.12 4.37
C PRO A 456 13.22 -2.29 4.56
N ALA A 457 13.92 -1.19 4.82
CA ALA A 457 15.35 -1.22 5.10
C ALA A 457 15.67 -2.05 6.34
N ILE A 458 14.79 -2.01 7.36
CA ILE A 458 14.84 -2.89 8.52
C ILE A 458 13.45 -3.44 8.79
N SER A 459 13.34 -4.77 8.89
CA SER A 459 12.12 -5.47 9.29
C SER A 459 12.42 -6.34 10.51
N LEU A 460 11.52 -6.33 11.51
CA LEU A 460 11.60 -7.19 12.67
C LEU A 460 10.33 -8.03 12.79
N TYR A 461 10.46 -9.33 12.66
CA TYR A 461 9.39 -10.32 12.82
C TYR A 461 9.61 -11.09 14.13
N SER A 462 8.65 -11.02 15.07
CA SER A 462 8.70 -11.77 16.31
C SER A 462 7.77 -12.97 16.24
N ALA A 463 8.33 -14.16 16.31
CA ALA A 463 7.60 -15.42 16.45
C ALA A 463 7.32 -15.77 17.93
N TYR A 464 7.77 -14.96 18.87
CA TYR A 464 7.54 -15.13 20.30
C TYR A 464 6.07 -14.90 20.64
N SER A 465 5.48 -15.84 21.40
CA SER A 465 4.05 -15.80 21.78
C SER A 465 3.80 -15.55 23.28
N GLY A 466 4.87 -15.28 24.05
CA GLY A 466 4.76 -14.99 25.47
C GLY A 466 4.48 -13.51 25.75
N LYS A 467 4.42 -13.16 27.03
CA LYS A 467 4.25 -11.76 27.47
C LYS A 467 5.55 -10.96 27.34
N ASP A 468 5.41 -9.64 27.15
CA ASP A 468 6.53 -8.69 27.09
C ASP A 468 7.63 -9.15 26.11
N GLY A 469 7.24 -9.54 24.90
CA GLY A 469 8.19 -10.10 23.92
C GLY A 469 9.06 -9.03 23.28
N ILE A 470 8.59 -7.78 23.20
CA ILE A 470 9.38 -6.67 22.66
C ILE A 470 9.37 -5.50 23.65
N LYS A 471 10.57 -5.07 24.01
CA LYS A 471 10.77 -3.95 24.94
C LYS A 471 11.73 -2.95 24.33
N LEU A 472 11.27 -1.69 24.24
CA LEU A 472 12.09 -0.51 23.98
C LEU A 472 12.14 0.31 25.26
N SER A 473 13.34 0.59 25.78
CA SER A 473 13.50 1.32 27.03
C SER A 473 14.61 2.37 26.97
N GLY A 474 14.56 3.35 27.86
CA GLY A 474 15.52 4.47 27.86
C GLY A 474 15.26 5.45 26.71
N ASN A 475 16.32 5.86 26.03
CA ASN A 475 16.27 6.77 24.86
C ASN A 475 16.55 6.04 23.53
N THR A 476 16.20 4.77 23.42
CA THR A 476 16.51 3.89 22.29
C THR A 476 15.67 4.26 21.06
N PRO A 477 16.26 4.72 19.94
CA PRO A 477 15.56 4.80 18.67
C PRO A 477 15.61 3.46 17.93
N LEU A 478 14.45 3.00 17.47
CA LEU A 478 14.31 1.84 16.60
C LEU A 478 13.68 2.26 15.27
N TYR A 479 14.42 2.15 14.17
CA TYR A 479 13.92 2.40 12.82
C TYR A 479 13.58 1.06 12.18
N ALA A 480 12.31 0.66 12.18
CA ALA A 480 11.91 -0.63 11.67
C ALA A 480 10.43 -0.72 11.30
N ALA A 481 10.13 -1.60 10.33
CA ALA A 481 8.83 -2.21 10.17
C ALA A 481 8.71 -3.41 11.13
N LEU A 482 7.91 -3.29 12.18
CA LEU A 482 7.83 -4.24 13.27
C LEU A 482 6.56 -5.08 13.19
N TYR A 483 6.72 -6.41 13.15
CA TYR A 483 5.63 -7.37 13.05
C TYR A 483 5.69 -8.40 14.16
N ALA A 484 4.87 -8.24 15.20
CA ALA A 484 4.86 -9.04 16.43
C ALA A 484 3.41 -9.37 16.89
N PRO A 485 2.55 -9.94 16.04
CA PRO A 485 1.12 -10.10 16.33
C PRO A 485 0.84 -11.08 17.48
N LEU A 486 1.82 -11.88 17.87
CA LEU A 486 1.66 -12.93 18.90
C LEU A 486 2.09 -12.45 20.28
N THR A 487 2.77 -11.30 20.40
CA THR A 487 3.32 -10.80 21.66
C THR A 487 3.06 -9.31 21.88
N GLU A 488 3.23 -8.90 23.13
CA GLU A 488 3.10 -7.50 23.55
C GLU A 488 4.38 -6.73 23.22
N MET A 489 4.20 -5.49 22.78
CA MET A 489 5.26 -4.51 22.65
C MET A 489 5.12 -3.42 23.71
N LYS A 490 6.24 -3.07 24.34
CA LYS A 490 6.33 -2.07 25.39
C LYS A 490 7.36 -1.01 25.03
N ILE A 491 6.92 0.26 25.01
CA ILE A 491 7.79 1.42 24.85
C ILE A 491 7.82 2.16 26.20
N SER A 492 9.01 2.36 26.78
CA SER A 492 9.18 3.06 28.05
C SER A 492 10.38 4.00 28.00
N GLY A 493 10.27 5.14 28.64
CA GLY A 493 11.29 6.19 28.58
C GLY A 493 11.02 7.19 27.47
N SER A 494 12.08 7.68 26.81
CA SER A 494 12.00 8.68 25.73
C SER A 494 12.39 8.12 24.34
N GLY A 495 12.71 6.83 24.26
CA GLY A 495 12.96 6.17 22.99
C GLY A 495 11.69 6.02 22.15
N GLY A 496 11.83 5.81 20.85
CA GLY A 496 10.69 5.72 19.94
C GLY A 496 10.90 4.71 18.82
N LEU A 497 9.79 4.25 18.28
CA LEU A 497 9.76 3.50 17.04
C LEU A 497 9.54 4.46 15.86
N TYR A 498 10.48 4.48 14.93
CA TYR A 498 10.41 5.19 13.65
C TYR A 498 10.10 4.17 12.55
N GLY A 499 8.84 4.08 12.18
CA GLY A 499 8.39 3.07 11.23
C GLY A 499 6.93 2.71 11.42
N ALA A 500 6.61 1.42 11.40
CA ALA A 500 5.26 0.92 11.61
C ALA A 500 5.27 -0.27 12.56
N VAL A 501 4.18 -0.50 13.27
CA VAL A 501 4.07 -1.64 14.19
C VAL A 501 2.75 -2.38 14.03
N ARG A 502 2.86 -3.71 14.01
CA ARG A 502 1.75 -4.61 14.26
C ARG A 502 2.11 -5.51 15.44
N ALA A 503 1.39 -5.39 16.54
CA ALA A 503 1.64 -6.15 17.76
C ALA A 503 0.35 -6.72 18.34
N LYS A 504 0.45 -7.73 19.20
CA LYS A 504 -0.72 -8.26 19.92
C LYS A 504 -1.34 -7.16 20.78
N HIS A 505 -0.53 -6.52 21.59
CA HIS A 505 -0.88 -5.34 22.38
C HIS A 505 0.27 -4.35 22.36
N LEU A 506 -0.02 -3.06 22.25
CA LEU A 506 0.98 -2.01 22.38
C LEU A 506 0.74 -1.20 23.65
N THR A 507 1.76 -1.12 24.49
CA THR A 507 1.78 -0.25 25.67
C THR A 507 2.90 0.77 25.54
N GLU A 508 2.58 2.03 25.72
CA GLU A 508 3.54 3.11 25.82
C GLU A 508 3.41 3.79 27.18
N SER A 509 4.56 3.97 27.86
CA SER A 509 4.63 4.64 29.16
C SER A 509 5.90 5.50 29.24
N GLY A 510 5.77 6.80 29.07
CA GLY A 510 6.91 7.71 29.06
C GLY A 510 6.72 8.86 28.09
N ALA A 511 7.81 9.29 27.45
CA ALA A 511 7.82 10.36 26.46
C ALA A 511 8.17 9.86 25.04
N GLY A 512 8.40 8.56 24.90
CA GLY A 512 8.61 7.93 23.60
C GLY A 512 7.31 7.85 22.78
N GLY A 513 7.42 7.34 21.56
CA GLY A 513 6.25 7.27 20.71
C GLY A 513 6.44 6.38 19.50
N VAL A 514 5.46 6.42 18.61
CA VAL A 514 5.52 5.79 17.28
C VAL A 514 5.45 6.87 16.22
N HIS A 515 6.52 6.99 15.45
CA HIS A 515 6.65 7.94 14.34
C HIS A 515 6.51 7.16 13.04
N TYR A 516 5.30 7.15 12.48
CA TYR A 516 4.97 6.34 11.31
C TYR A 516 5.70 6.84 10.07
N ASP A 517 6.49 5.96 9.45
CA ASP A 517 7.05 6.23 8.14
C ASP A 517 6.03 5.90 7.05
N GLU A 518 5.47 6.92 6.42
CA GLU A 518 4.44 6.79 5.37
C GLU A 518 4.94 5.99 4.14
N ALA A 519 6.26 5.92 3.93
CA ALA A 519 6.83 5.10 2.87
C ALA A 519 6.52 3.60 3.07
N LEU A 520 6.45 3.12 4.33
CA LEU A 520 6.18 1.73 4.64
C LEU A 520 4.76 1.28 4.26
N GLY A 521 3.83 2.22 4.08
CA GLY A 521 2.49 1.90 3.58
C GLY A 521 2.46 1.29 2.18
N MET A 522 3.58 1.34 1.45
CA MET A 522 3.75 0.72 0.15
C MET A 522 4.74 -0.46 0.17
N ALA A 523 5.13 -0.93 1.36
CA ALA A 523 6.07 -2.02 1.50
C ALA A 523 5.54 -3.31 0.87
N ASP A 524 6.28 -3.88 -0.08
CA ASP A 524 6.01 -5.20 -0.64
C ASP A 524 6.80 -6.25 0.16
N LEU A 525 6.09 -7.01 0.98
CA LEU A 525 6.69 -8.06 1.81
C LEU A 525 6.93 -9.37 1.04
N GLY A 526 6.62 -9.41 -0.24
CA GLY A 526 6.96 -10.57 -1.05
C GLY A 526 6.04 -11.79 -0.88
N ASP A 527 4.92 -11.68 -0.18
CA ASP A 527 3.96 -12.77 -0.07
C ASP A 527 3.18 -12.96 -1.38
N ASP A 528 3.12 -14.21 -1.87
CA ASP A 528 2.39 -14.62 -3.09
C ASP A 528 0.86 -14.47 -2.99
N GLN A 529 0.36 -13.95 -1.87
CA GLN A 529 -1.06 -13.82 -1.55
C GLN A 529 -1.69 -12.48 -1.97
N GLY A 530 -0.97 -11.62 -2.67
CA GLY A 530 -1.56 -10.41 -3.24
C GLY A 530 -2.55 -10.75 -4.36
N PRO A 531 -3.58 -9.92 -4.61
CA PRO A 531 -4.44 -10.11 -5.76
C PRO A 531 -3.58 -10.07 -7.04
N PRO A 532 -3.92 -10.90 -8.05
CA PRO A 532 -3.15 -10.90 -9.29
C PRO A 532 -3.12 -9.49 -9.89
N PRO A 533 -1.99 -9.07 -10.46
CA PRO A 533 -1.87 -7.77 -11.08
C PRO A 533 -2.90 -7.63 -12.21
N THR A 534 -3.54 -6.48 -12.29
CA THR A 534 -4.55 -6.21 -13.30
C THR A 534 -3.98 -5.36 -14.42
N LEU A 535 -4.16 -5.81 -15.65
CA LEU A 535 -3.83 -5.05 -16.85
C LEU A 535 -5.08 -4.31 -17.31
N ALA A 536 -5.08 -2.98 -17.23
CA ALA A 536 -6.18 -2.14 -17.64
C ALA A 536 -5.88 -1.47 -18.97
N LEU A 537 -6.82 -1.56 -19.91
CA LEU A 537 -6.81 -0.76 -21.12
C LEU A 537 -7.32 0.66 -20.77
N ARG A 538 -6.50 1.69 -21.02
CA ARG A 538 -6.81 3.08 -20.69
C ARG A 538 -7.25 3.91 -21.89
N GLN A 539 -6.67 3.64 -23.03
CA GLN A 539 -6.99 4.33 -24.28
C GLN A 539 -6.99 3.33 -25.42
N TRP A 540 -7.87 3.57 -26.38
CA TRP A 540 -8.04 2.77 -27.58
C TRP A 540 -8.62 3.66 -28.67
N HIS A 541 -7.86 3.90 -29.74
CA HIS A 541 -8.34 4.70 -30.86
C HIS A 541 -7.59 4.37 -32.14
N PHE A 542 -8.31 4.39 -33.25
CA PHE A 542 -7.69 4.32 -34.57
C PHE A 542 -6.98 5.64 -34.90
N VAL A 543 -5.81 5.52 -35.50
CA VAL A 543 -5.09 6.68 -36.07
C VAL A 543 -5.75 6.98 -37.42
N GLN A 544 -6.16 8.24 -37.61
CA GLN A 544 -6.77 8.73 -38.85
C GLN A 544 -5.73 8.93 -39.93
#